data_b118917631d4fae94d7e30218124fcd2
#
_entry.id   b118917631d4fae94d7e30218124fcd2
#
_cell.length_a   1.000
_cell.length_b   1.000
_cell.length_c   1.000
_cell.angle_alpha   90.00
_cell.angle_beta   90.00
_cell.angle_gamma   90.00
#
_symmetry.space_group_name_H-M   'P 1'
#
loop_
_entity.id
_entity.type
_entity.pdbx_description
1 polymer ?
#
loop_
_entity_poly.entity_id
_entity_poly.type
_entity_poly.pdbx_seq_one_letter_code
_entity_poly.pdbx_strand_id
1 'polypeptide(L)'
;TTGGVDLIYTASWNNFGQLAQSGAFLPLDDLLDQVSPDYKAQIDPAALEGCRVNGKIMTIPCLWKQYTPGGIEYREDLREKYDLPVPDSIENLEAYLKGIQEKDPSQGLLAQNPQGILAYEDDPVVGIESGDGQRVKMADPTKVEDYWFSDEFVEDMKLLKDWADKGYWSRSILSNTTDAGEQYDNGQCVALVFGMNPN
;
A
#
# COMPACT_ATOMS: atom_id res chain seq x y z
N THR A 1 -12.55 15.53 23.27
CA THR A 1 -11.07 15.72 23.23
C THR A 1 -10.65 16.46 24.46
N THR A 2 -9.71 15.93 25.20
CA THR A 2 -9.23 16.49 26.48
C THR A 2 -8.29 17.70 26.31
N GLY A 3 -8.09 18.22 25.10
CA GLY A 3 -7.12 19.26 24.80
C GLY A 3 -5.67 18.77 24.87
N GLY A 4 -4.72 19.58 24.45
CA GLY A 4 -3.27 19.29 24.62
C GLY A 4 -2.58 18.68 23.41
N VAL A 5 -3.25 18.60 22.24
CA VAL A 5 -2.64 18.26 20.96
C VAL A 5 -2.85 19.44 20.01
N ASP A 6 -1.74 20.08 19.63
CA ASP A 6 -1.76 21.24 18.72
C ASP A 6 -1.57 20.85 17.26
N LEU A 7 -0.87 19.72 17.00
CA LEU A 7 -0.59 19.18 15.68
C LEU A 7 -0.78 17.67 15.68
N ILE A 8 -1.43 17.15 14.64
CA ILE A 8 -1.62 15.73 14.45
C ILE A 8 -1.29 15.34 13.00
N TYR A 9 -0.57 14.25 12.82
CA TYR A 9 -0.45 13.62 11.51
C TYR A 9 -1.73 12.85 11.20
N THR A 10 -2.28 13.05 10.02
CA THR A 10 -3.47 12.34 9.56
C THR A 10 -3.35 12.04 8.06
N ALA A 11 -4.12 11.06 7.60
CA ALA A 11 -4.17 10.66 6.21
C ALA A 11 -5.60 10.28 5.82
N SER A 12 -5.88 10.14 4.51
CA SER A 12 -7.20 9.75 4.02
C SER A 12 -7.67 8.45 4.66
N TRP A 13 -6.80 7.46 4.77
CA TRP A 13 -7.08 6.17 5.41
C TRP A 13 -7.24 6.24 6.94
N ASN A 14 -6.92 7.36 7.57
CA ASN A 14 -7.09 7.60 9.02
C ASN A 14 -8.28 8.48 9.35
N ASN A 15 -9.36 8.35 8.60
CA ASN A 15 -10.63 9.08 8.82
C ASN A 15 -10.50 10.61 8.73
N PHE A 16 -9.52 11.14 7.98
CA PHE A 16 -9.33 12.60 7.85
C PHE A 16 -10.63 13.31 7.46
N GLY A 17 -11.32 12.84 6.42
CA GLY A 17 -12.54 13.46 5.93
C GLY A 17 -13.65 13.53 6.99
N GLN A 18 -13.88 12.45 7.73
CA GLN A 18 -14.90 12.39 8.79
C GLN A 18 -14.54 13.30 9.97
N LEU A 19 -13.28 13.29 10.37
CA LEU A 19 -12.80 14.13 11.46
C LEU A 19 -12.87 15.62 11.10
N ALA A 20 -12.53 15.99 9.87
CA ALA A 20 -12.66 17.36 9.37
C ALA A 20 -14.13 17.81 9.33
N GLN A 21 -15.04 16.95 8.85
CA GLN A 21 -16.48 17.24 8.83
C GLN A 21 -17.08 17.37 10.22
N SER A 22 -16.59 16.62 11.20
CA SER A 22 -17.02 16.70 12.60
C SER A 22 -16.48 17.89 13.38
N GLY A 23 -15.62 18.72 12.74
CA GLY A 23 -15.03 19.89 13.37
C GLY A 23 -13.83 19.58 14.27
N ALA A 24 -13.16 18.43 14.06
CA ALA A 24 -11.97 18.09 14.84
C ALA A 24 -10.75 18.93 14.46
N PHE A 25 -10.74 19.58 13.29
CA PHE A 25 -9.64 20.37 12.79
C PHE A 25 -10.05 21.84 12.63
N LEU A 26 -9.07 22.73 12.74
CA LEU A 26 -9.23 24.16 12.53
C LEU A 26 -9.14 24.46 11.03
N PRO A 27 -10.06 25.29 10.46
CA PRO A 27 -9.88 25.81 9.10
C PRO A 27 -8.62 26.67 9.00
N LEU A 28 -7.83 26.45 7.95
CA LEU A 28 -6.50 27.04 7.80
C LEU A 28 -6.42 28.14 6.74
N ASP A 29 -7.51 28.45 6.01
CA ASP A 29 -7.50 29.40 4.90
C ASP A 29 -6.87 30.75 5.31
N ASP A 30 -7.45 31.41 6.30
CA ASP A 30 -6.97 32.72 6.78
C ASP A 30 -5.61 32.62 7.49
N LEU A 31 -5.36 31.53 8.21
CA LEU A 31 -4.13 31.35 8.96
C LEU A 31 -2.92 31.16 8.05
N LEU A 32 -3.06 30.41 6.96
CA LEU A 32 -1.99 30.22 5.99
C LEU A 32 -1.60 31.53 5.31
N ASP A 33 -2.57 32.39 5.03
CA ASP A 33 -2.31 33.71 4.43
C ASP A 33 -1.66 34.68 5.40
N GLN A 34 -2.02 34.65 6.68
CA GLN A 34 -1.51 35.56 7.71
C GLN A 34 -0.16 35.15 8.29
N VAL A 35 0.04 33.84 8.52
CA VAL A 35 1.20 33.34 9.28
C VAL A 35 2.31 32.83 8.37
N SER A 36 1.98 32.25 7.22
CA SER A 36 2.95 31.59 6.34
C SER A 36 2.61 31.70 4.85
N PRO A 37 2.47 32.94 4.31
CA PRO A 37 2.15 33.12 2.89
C PRO A 37 3.23 32.53 1.97
N ASP A 38 4.50 32.63 2.35
CA ASP A 38 5.62 32.09 1.57
C ASP A 38 5.62 30.56 1.55
N TYR A 39 5.19 29.91 2.62
CA TYR A 39 5.03 28.45 2.66
C TYR A 39 3.83 28.02 1.79
N LYS A 40 2.70 28.73 1.91
CA LYS A 40 1.52 28.47 1.08
C LYS A 40 1.86 28.57 -0.41
N ALA A 41 2.69 29.54 -0.81
CA ALA A 41 3.12 29.73 -2.19
C ALA A 41 4.00 28.59 -2.74
N GLN A 42 4.57 27.74 -1.87
CA GLN A 42 5.37 26.59 -2.26
C GLN A 42 4.54 25.32 -2.45
N ILE A 43 3.29 25.33 -2.00
CA ILE A 43 2.40 24.18 -2.11
C ILE A 43 1.78 24.18 -3.51
N ASP A 44 1.80 23.02 -4.16
CA ASP A 44 1.07 22.82 -5.43
C ASP A 44 -0.42 23.16 -5.22
N PRO A 45 -1.01 24.03 -6.03
CA PRO A 45 -2.42 24.40 -5.91
C PRO A 45 -3.39 23.19 -5.93
N ALA A 46 -3.08 22.15 -6.72
CA ALA A 46 -3.89 20.95 -6.76
C ALA A 46 -3.80 20.15 -5.45
N ALA A 47 -2.61 20.09 -4.84
CA ALA A 47 -2.42 19.46 -3.53
C ALA A 47 -3.17 20.22 -2.43
N LEU A 48 -3.14 21.56 -2.50
CA LEU A 48 -3.88 22.40 -1.54
C LEU A 48 -5.39 22.26 -1.69
N GLU A 49 -5.87 22.13 -2.94
CA GLU A 49 -7.28 21.87 -3.21
C GLU A 49 -7.72 20.50 -2.66
N GLY A 50 -6.88 19.47 -2.74
CA GLY A 50 -7.10 18.16 -2.12
C GLY A 50 -7.21 18.20 -0.60
N CYS A 51 -6.75 19.27 0.04
CA CYS A 51 -6.88 19.46 1.50
C CYS A 51 -8.21 20.08 1.93
N ARG A 52 -9.11 20.37 0.98
CA ARG A 52 -10.39 21.01 1.29
C ARG A 52 -11.46 20.00 1.69
N VAL A 53 -12.12 20.31 2.77
CA VAL A 53 -13.36 19.63 3.20
C VAL A 53 -14.42 20.71 3.41
N ASN A 54 -15.57 20.55 2.73
CA ASN A 54 -16.63 21.56 2.73
C ASN A 54 -16.15 22.96 2.33
N GLY A 55 -15.25 23.04 1.34
CA GLY A 55 -14.70 24.29 0.80
C GLY A 55 -13.64 24.97 1.66
N LYS A 56 -13.24 24.38 2.79
CA LYS A 56 -12.22 24.92 3.70
C LYS A 56 -10.97 24.06 3.73
N ILE A 57 -9.78 24.66 3.74
CA ILE A 57 -8.51 23.95 3.92
C ILE A 57 -8.45 23.45 5.36
N MET A 58 -8.46 22.14 5.55
CA MET A 58 -8.53 21.50 6.87
C MET A 58 -7.23 20.81 7.28
N THR A 59 -6.23 20.79 6.40
CA THR A 59 -4.90 20.24 6.66
C THR A 59 -3.85 20.90 5.77
N ILE A 60 -2.59 20.73 6.13
CA ILE A 60 -1.44 21.09 5.29
C ILE A 60 -0.98 19.79 4.59
N PRO A 61 -0.86 19.77 3.24
CA PRO A 61 -0.42 18.57 2.54
C PRO A 61 1.04 18.27 2.88
N CYS A 62 1.36 16.99 2.95
CA CYS A 62 2.74 16.56 3.01
C CYS A 62 3.42 16.86 1.66
N LEU A 63 4.47 17.68 1.69
CA LEU A 63 5.24 18.03 0.48
C LEU A 63 6.32 16.98 0.14
N TRP A 64 6.42 15.93 0.93
CA TRP A 64 7.34 14.85 0.68
C TRP A 64 6.87 14.05 -0.55
N LYS A 65 7.68 14.09 -1.60
CA LYS A 65 7.46 13.28 -2.80
C LYS A 65 7.85 11.85 -2.50
N GLN A 66 6.86 11.04 -2.19
CA GLN A 66 7.05 9.61 -1.97
C GLN A 66 6.80 8.87 -3.27
N TYR A 67 7.82 8.18 -3.75
CA TYR A 67 7.69 7.20 -4.82
C TYR A 67 7.66 5.83 -4.15
N THR A 68 6.51 5.18 -4.16
CA THR A 68 6.32 3.87 -3.55
C THR A 68 5.88 2.89 -4.64
N PRO A 69 6.81 2.45 -5.52
CA PRO A 69 6.49 1.42 -6.50
C PRO A 69 6.17 0.11 -5.78
N GLY A 70 5.27 -0.68 -6.34
CA GLY A 70 5.12 -2.07 -5.95
C GLY A 70 6.39 -2.85 -6.28
N GLY A 71 6.70 -3.84 -5.45
CA GLY A 71 7.89 -4.65 -5.67
C GLY A 71 7.87 -5.94 -4.86
N ILE A 72 8.81 -6.80 -5.18
CA ILE A 72 9.01 -8.08 -4.50
C ILE A 72 10.36 -8.01 -3.78
N GLU A 73 10.33 -8.12 -2.47
CA GLU A 73 11.52 -8.36 -1.65
C GLU A 73 11.68 -9.87 -1.48
N TYR A 74 12.90 -10.38 -1.67
CA TYR A 74 13.17 -11.80 -1.59
C TYR A 74 14.58 -12.11 -1.09
N ARG A 75 14.81 -13.32 -0.63
CA ARG A 75 16.09 -13.81 -0.14
C ARG A 75 16.99 -14.20 -1.32
N GLU A 76 17.86 -13.26 -1.73
CA GLU A 76 18.80 -13.45 -2.81
C GLU A 76 19.79 -14.58 -2.53
N ASP A 77 20.26 -14.69 -1.29
CA ASP A 77 21.16 -15.77 -0.87
C ASP A 77 20.57 -17.16 -1.08
N LEU A 78 19.25 -17.34 -0.87
CA LEU A 78 18.57 -18.59 -1.15
C LEU A 78 18.31 -18.79 -2.64
N ARG A 79 18.02 -17.70 -3.37
CA ARG A 79 17.89 -17.75 -4.83
C ARG A 79 19.16 -18.27 -5.48
N GLU A 80 20.30 -17.71 -5.13
CA GLU A 80 21.62 -18.12 -5.67
C GLU A 80 21.97 -19.55 -5.22
N LYS A 81 21.79 -19.86 -3.95
CA LYS A 81 22.08 -21.19 -3.38
C LYS A 81 21.37 -22.32 -4.11
N TYR A 82 20.14 -22.08 -4.54
CA TYR A 82 19.31 -23.11 -5.16
C TYR A 82 19.12 -22.95 -6.66
N ASP A 83 19.81 -21.97 -7.28
CA ASP A 83 19.75 -21.66 -8.71
C ASP A 83 18.29 -21.43 -9.19
N LEU A 84 17.59 -20.52 -8.52
CA LEU A 84 16.20 -20.19 -8.78
C LEU A 84 16.07 -18.93 -9.64
N PRO A 85 14.94 -18.72 -10.34
CA PRO A 85 14.72 -17.52 -11.12
C PRO A 85 14.63 -16.28 -10.22
N VAL A 86 14.96 -15.12 -10.78
CA VAL A 86 14.68 -13.83 -10.17
C VAL A 86 13.17 -13.60 -10.16
N PRO A 87 12.54 -13.31 -9.02
CA PRO A 87 11.09 -13.14 -8.92
C PRO A 87 10.65 -11.74 -9.38
N ASP A 88 10.85 -11.45 -10.66
CA ASP A 88 10.55 -10.17 -11.33
C ASP A 88 9.16 -10.14 -12.01
N SER A 89 8.42 -11.22 -11.91
CA SER A 89 7.04 -11.38 -12.33
C SER A 89 6.30 -12.32 -11.39
N ILE A 90 4.98 -12.41 -11.50
CA ILE A 90 4.15 -13.33 -10.71
C ILE A 90 4.55 -14.78 -10.99
N GLU A 91 4.78 -15.13 -12.26
CA GLU A 91 5.22 -16.48 -12.67
C GLU A 91 6.59 -16.81 -12.09
N ASN A 92 7.54 -15.90 -12.15
CA ASN A 92 8.88 -16.11 -11.60
C ASN A 92 8.88 -16.14 -10.07
N LEU A 93 8.03 -15.36 -9.42
CA LEU A 93 7.83 -15.45 -7.97
C LEU A 93 7.26 -16.82 -7.59
N GLU A 94 6.26 -17.31 -8.31
CA GLU A 94 5.72 -18.65 -8.08
C GLU A 94 6.79 -19.74 -8.27
N ALA A 95 7.60 -19.64 -9.33
CA ALA A 95 8.69 -20.58 -9.58
C ALA A 95 9.76 -20.54 -8.47
N TYR A 96 10.09 -19.33 -7.96
CA TYR A 96 10.99 -19.14 -6.83
C TYR A 96 10.44 -19.80 -5.56
N LEU A 97 9.19 -19.50 -5.19
CA LEU A 97 8.54 -20.06 -3.99
C LEU A 97 8.47 -21.58 -4.05
N LYS A 98 8.08 -22.14 -5.20
CA LYS A 98 8.05 -23.58 -5.43
C LYS A 98 9.44 -24.19 -5.30
N GLY A 99 10.45 -23.56 -5.87
CA GLY A 99 11.84 -24.03 -5.77
C GLY A 99 12.35 -24.06 -4.33
N ILE A 100 12.04 -23.03 -3.54
CA ILE A 100 12.35 -23.03 -2.10
C ILE A 100 11.61 -24.15 -1.39
N GLN A 101 10.31 -24.30 -1.63
CA GLN A 101 9.50 -25.34 -1.00
C GLN A 101 10.04 -26.75 -1.25
N GLU A 102 10.52 -27.00 -2.46
CA GLU A 102 11.11 -28.30 -2.85
C GLU A 102 12.51 -28.54 -2.25
N LYS A 103 13.33 -27.48 -2.14
CA LYS A 103 14.73 -27.58 -1.70
C LYS A 103 14.89 -27.43 -0.19
N ASP A 104 14.05 -26.62 0.43
CA ASP A 104 14.09 -26.33 1.87
C ASP A 104 12.67 -26.12 2.43
N PRO A 105 11.92 -27.20 2.65
CA PRO A 105 10.53 -27.13 3.12
C PRO A 105 10.39 -26.59 4.55
N SER A 106 11.49 -26.27 5.23
CA SER A 106 11.45 -25.64 6.56
C SER A 106 11.25 -24.14 6.50
N GLN A 107 11.45 -23.53 5.31
CA GLN A 107 11.28 -22.09 5.14
C GLN A 107 9.80 -21.69 5.09
N GLY A 108 9.44 -20.60 5.74
CA GLY A 108 8.22 -19.88 5.44
C GLY A 108 8.35 -19.22 4.06
N LEU A 109 7.32 -19.24 3.25
CA LEU A 109 7.44 -18.81 1.86
C LEU A 109 7.08 -17.34 1.69
N LEU A 110 5.79 -16.99 1.70
CA LEU A 110 5.35 -15.61 1.58
C LEU A 110 5.01 -15.00 2.94
N ALA A 111 5.33 -13.73 3.10
CA ALA A 111 4.82 -12.93 4.19
C ALA A 111 3.29 -12.97 4.20
N GLN A 112 2.70 -13.01 5.39
CA GLN A 112 1.26 -13.16 5.56
C GLN A 112 0.54 -11.81 5.35
N ASN A 113 0.66 -11.29 4.13
CA ASN A 113 -0.03 -10.09 3.66
C ASN A 113 -0.56 -10.33 2.23
N PRO A 114 -1.73 -10.95 2.06
CA PRO A 114 -2.29 -11.22 0.74
C PRO A 114 -2.58 -9.94 -0.06
N GLN A 115 -2.81 -8.82 0.60
CA GLN A 115 -3.08 -7.54 -0.06
C GLN A 115 -1.87 -7.02 -0.84
N GLY A 116 -0.64 -7.37 -0.45
CA GLY A 116 0.56 -6.97 -1.17
C GLY A 116 0.59 -7.46 -2.61
N ILE A 117 0.04 -8.63 -2.89
CA ILE A 117 -0.01 -9.19 -4.25
C ILE A 117 -0.99 -8.43 -5.13
N LEU A 118 -2.12 -7.98 -4.57
CA LEU A 118 -3.12 -7.20 -5.30
C LEU A 118 -2.60 -5.82 -5.75
N ALA A 119 -1.47 -5.38 -5.21
CA ALA A 119 -0.80 -4.16 -5.63
C ALA A 119 0.20 -4.40 -6.78
N TYR A 120 0.44 -5.65 -7.16
CA TYR A 120 1.33 -6.03 -8.25
C TYR A 120 0.52 -6.18 -9.55
N GLU A 121 0.16 -5.06 -10.13
CA GLU A 121 -0.58 -5.02 -11.39
C GLU A 121 0.32 -4.57 -12.55
N ASP A 122 0.09 -5.14 -13.74
CA ASP A 122 0.82 -4.78 -14.96
C ASP A 122 0.48 -3.35 -15.42
N ASP A 123 -0.75 -2.89 -15.17
CA ASP A 123 -1.19 -1.55 -15.49
C ASP A 123 -1.11 -0.62 -14.28
N PRO A 124 -0.44 0.54 -14.40
CA PRO A 124 -0.41 1.52 -13.33
C PRO A 124 -1.82 1.98 -12.94
N VAL A 125 -2.19 1.75 -11.70
CA VAL A 125 -3.45 2.22 -11.13
C VAL A 125 -3.18 3.19 -9.99
N VAL A 126 -4.10 4.11 -9.78
CA VAL A 126 -4.11 5.00 -8.62
C VAL A 126 -5.36 4.67 -7.80
N GLY A 127 -5.15 4.17 -6.61
CA GLY A 127 -6.24 4.02 -5.64
C GLY A 127 -6.75 5.39 -5.23
N ILE A 128 -8.07 5.59 -5.25
CA ILE A 128 -8.69 6.83 -4.81
C ILE A 128 -8.70 6.88 -3.30
N GLU A 129 -9.03 5.75 -2.68
CA GLU A 129 -8.94 5.60 -1.23
C GLU A 129 -8.49 4.17 -0.88
N SER A 130 -7.58 4.08 0.08
CA SER A 130 -7.03 2.80 0.50
C SER A 130 -8.12 1.94 1.16
N GLY A 131 -8.39 0.79 0.60
CA GLY A 131 -9.32 -0.19 1.15
C GLY A 131 -10.73 -0.16 0.56
N ASP A 132 -11.11 0.87 -0.18
CA ASP A 132 -12.47 0.99 -0.74
C ASP A 132 -12.62 0.33 -2.12
N GLY A 133 -11.53 -0.16 -2.70
CA GLY A 133 -11.52 -0.82 -4.02
C GLY A 133 -11.76 0.13 -5.19
N GLN A 134 -11.88 1.41 -4.94
CA GLN A 134 -12.03 2.41 -5.99
C GLN A 134 -10.66 2.78 -6.55
N ARG A 135 -10.53 2.71 -7.87
CA ARG A 135 -9.28 2.99 -8.56
C ARG A 135 -9.50 3.72 -9.88
N VAL A 136 -8.42 4.31 -10.37
CA VAL A 136 -8.35 4.95 -11.67
C VAL A 136 -7.18 4.33 -12.42
N LYS A 137 -7.41 3.82 -13.63
CA LYS A 137 -6.31 3.36 -14.49
C LYS A 137 -5.61 4.55 -15.12
N MET A 138 -4.28 4.54 -15.15
CA MET A 138 -3.51 5.62 -15.76
C MET A 138 -3.77 5.75 -17.26
N ALA A 139 -4.21 4.68 -17.91
CA ALA A 139 -4.63 4.69 -19.31
C ALA A 139 -5.91 5.52 -19.55
N ASP A 140 -6.81 5.63 -18.58
CA ASP A 140 -8.00 6.50 -18.62
C ASP A 140 -8.28 7.11 -17.23
N PRO A 141 -7.58 8.19 -16.86
CA PRO A 141 -7.71 8.79 -15.52
C PRO A 141 -9.03 9.53 -15.28
N THR A 142 -9.92 9.53 -16.25
CA THR A 142 -11.25 10.16 -16.12
C THR A 142 -12.32 9.19 -15.61
N LYS A 143 -12.01 7.89 -15.57
CA LYS A 143 -12.95 6.85 -15.21
C LYS A 143 -12.57 6.21 -13.89
N VAL A 144 -13.47 6.30 -12.90
CA VAL A 144 -13.38 5.56 -11.65
C VAL A 144 -13.91 4.15 -11.87
N GLU A 145 -13.14 3.15 -11.47
CA GLU A 145 -13.52 1.74 -11.48
C GLU A 145 -13.67 1.24 -10.05
N ASP A 146 -14.59 0.30 -9.84
CA ASP A 146 -14.72 -0.42 -8.59
C ASP A 146 -14.08 -1.81 -8.77
N TYR A 147 -12.88 -1.96 -8.21
CA TYR A 147 -12.09 -3.18 -8.32
C TYR A 147 -12.80 -4.40 -7.73
N TRP A 148 -13.54 -4.23 -6.61
CA TRP A 148 -14.21 -5.36 -5.95
C TRP A 148 -15.27 -6.05 -6.83
N PHE A 149 -15.79 -5.35 -7.84
CA PHE A 149 -16.78 -5.88 -8.79
C PHE A 149 -16.19 -6.16 -10.18
N SER A 150 -14.86 -6.16 -10.31
CA SER A 150 -14.17 -6.43 -11.58
C SER A 150 -13.89 -7.93 -11.78
N ASP A 151 -13.72 -8.33 -13.03
CA ASP A 151 -13.24 -9.67 -13.36
C ASP A 151 -11.79 -9.88 -12.88
N GLU A 152 -10.97 -8.83 -12.85
CA GLU A 152 -9.61 -8.83 -12.33
C GLU A 152 -9.59 -9.26 -10.85
N PHE A 153 -10.45 -8.70 -10.02
CA PHE A 153 -10.56 -9.12 -8.63
C PHE A 153 -10.84 -10.62 -8.49
N VAL A 154 -11.70 -11.16 -9.35
CA VAL A 154 -12.03 -12.59 -9.34
C VAL A 154 -10.80 -13.43 -9.71
N GLU A 155 -10.02 -13.01 -10.70
CA GLU A 155 -8.78 -13.71 -11.09
C GLU A 155 -7.72 -13.61 -9.99
N ASP A 156 -7.55 -12.46 -9.36
CA ASP A 156 -6.65 -12.28 -8.22
C ASP A 156 -7.04 -13.18 -7.04
N MET A 157 -8.32 -13.27 -6.74
CA MET A 157 -8.80 -14.17 -5.69
C MET A 157 -8.56 -15.65 -6.02
N LYS A 158 -8.62 -16.04 -7.29
CA LYS A 158 -8.25 -17.40 -7.74
C LYS A 158 -6.75 -17.65 -7.56
N LEU A 159 -5.91 -16.69 -7.92
CA LEU A 159 -4.46 -16.76 -7.71
C LEU A 159 -4.13 -16.92 -6.23
N LEU A 160 -4.67 -16.04 -5.37
CA LEU A 160 -4.45 -16.09 -3.93
C LEU A 160 -4.90 -17.43 -3.33
N LYS A 161 -6.04 -17.93 -3.78
CA LYS A 161 -6.54 -19.23 -3.34
C LYS A 161 -5.63 -20.36 -3.79
N ASP A 162 -5.18 -20.37 -5.04
CA ASP A 162 -4.26 -21.37 -5.58
C ASP A 162 -2.94 -21.41 -4.79
N TRP A 163 -2.39 -20.25 -4.47
CA TRP A 163 -1.18 -20.14 -3.65
C TRP A 163 -1.40 -20.60 -2.20
N ALA A 164 -2.58 -20.35 -1.65
CA ALA A 164 -2.95 -20.92 -0.35
C ALA A 164 -3.04 -22.43 -0.39
N ASP A 165 -3.65 -23.01 -1.43
CA ASP A 165 -3.76 -24.45 -1.63
C ASP A 165 -2.38 -25.12 -1.85
N LYS A 166 -1.45 -24.42 -2.50
CA LYS A 166 -0.04 -24.80 -2.65
C LYS A 166 0.78 -24.68 -1.36
N GLY A 167 0.24 -24.02 -0.35
CA GLY A 167 0.89 -23.84 0.94
C GLY A 167 1.93 -22.71 0.96
N TYR A 168 1.85 -21.75 0.05
CA TYR A 168 2.75 -20.60 0.04
C TYR A 168 2.48 -19.63 1.19
N TRP A 169 1.28 -19.65 1.75
CA TRP A 169 0.92 -18.98 2.99
C TRP A 169 0.58 -19.96 4.09
N SER A 170 0.79 -19.53 5.32
CA SER A 170 0.28 -20.23 6.49
C SER A 170 -1.25 -20.23 6.51
N ARG A 171 -1.85 -21.31 7.02
CA ARG A 171 -3.30 -21.37 7.24
C ARG A 171 -3.83 -20.33 8.21
N SER A 172 -2.96 -19.71 9.00
CA SER A 172 -3.30 -18.66 9.95
C SER A 172 -3.30 -17.24 9.33
N ILE A 173 -3.15 -17.10 8.01
CA ILE A 173 -3.02 -15.81 7.34
C ILE A 173 -4.12 -14.79 7.71
N LEU A 174 -5.37 -15.25 7.87
CA LEU A 174 -6.50 -14.38 8.22
C LEU A 174 -6.52 -13.96 9.69
N SER A 175 -5.78 -14.64 10.55
CA SER A 175 -5.70 -14.34 11.98
C SER A 175 -4.34 -13.80 12.43
N ASN A 176 -3.38 -13.75 11.52
CA ASN A 176 -2.07 -13.22 11.82
C ASN A 176 -2.12 -11.68 11.85
N THR A 177 -1.60 -11.12 12.95
CA THR A 177 -1.51 -9.67 13.17
C THR A 177 -0.07 -9.15 13.11
N THR A 178 0.90 -10.03 12.86
CA THR A 178 2.30 -9.63 12.72
C THR A 178 2.49 -8.89 11.40
N ASP A 179 3.15 -7.76 11.44
CA ASP A 179 3.50 -7.00 10.24
C ASP A 179 4.30 -7.85 9.25
N ALA A 180 4.05 -7.65 7.96
CA ALA A 180 4.68 -8.45 6.91
C ALA A 180 6.19 -8.18 6.79
N GLY A 181 6.63 -6.94 6.98
CA GLY A 181 8.04 -6.56 7.04
C GLY A 181 8.73 -7.21 8.23
N GLU A 182 8.11 -7.19 9.42
CA GLU A 182 8.64 -7.90 10.59
C GLU A 182 8.80 -9.41 10.34
N GLN A 183 7.88 -10.03 9.64
CA GLN A 183 8.01 -11.45 9.29
C GLN A 183 9.22 -11.71 8.41
N TYR A 184 9.44 -10.85 7.43
CA TYR A 184 10.58 -10.95 6.52
C TYR A 184 11.90 -10.67 7.23
N ASP A 185 12.00 -9.58 7.97
CA ASP A 185 13.21 -9.16 8.73
C ASP A 185 13.62 -10.22 9.77
N ASN A 186 12.65 -10.89 10.38
CA ASN A 186 12.89 -11.97 11.33
C ASN A 186 13.13 -13.34 10.66
N GLY A 187 13.20 -13.41 9.33
CA GLY A 187 13.46 -14.64 8.59
C GLY A 187 12.31 -15.66 8.65
N GLN A 188 11.09 -15.21 8.94
CA GLN A 188 9.91 -16.08 9.00
C GLN A 188 9.34 -16.40 7.62
N CYS A 189 9.75 -15.66 6.58
CA CYS A 189 9.40 -15.91 5.20
C CYS A 189 10.56 -15.53 4.26
N VAL A 190 10.51 -16.02 3.04
CA VAL A 190 11.56 -15.82 2.04
C VAL A 190 11.20 -14.77 1.01
N ALA A 191 9.96 -14.34 0.96
CA ALA A 191 9.52 -13.29 0.07
C ALA A 191 8.39 -12.46 0.68
N LEU A 192 8.36 -11.18 0.28
CA LEU A 192 7.37 -10.18 0.65
C LEU A 192 7.00 -9.39 -0.61
N VAL A 193 5.71 -9.26 -0.88
CA VAL A 193 5.20 -8.36 -1.93
C VAL A 193 4.62 -7.13 -1.25
N PHE A 194 5.20 -5.97 -1.51
CA PHE A 194 4.83 -4.73 -0.84
C PHE A 194 5.18 -3.50 -1.68
N GLY A 195 4.61 -2.35 -1.30
CA GLY A 195 5.06 -1.07 -1.80
C GLY A 195 6.46 -0.74 -1.27
N MET A 196 7.44 -0.64 -2.15
CA MET A 196 8.81 -0.32 -1.77
C MET A 196 8.96 1.18 -1.52
N ASN A 197 9.52 1.54 -0.39
CA ASN A 197 9.89 2.92 -0.08
C ASN A 197 11.41 3.03 -0.10
N PRO A 198 12.01 3.51 -1.20
CA PRO A 198 13.45 3.73 -1.23
C PRO A 198 13.78 4.88 -0.27
N ASN A 199 14.38 4.55 0.87
CA ASN A 199 14.96 5.51 1.79
C ASN A 199 16.35 5.94 1.32
#